data_869129d2c5c95f867343dd34675ab498
#
_entry.id   869129d2c5c95f867343dd34675ab498
#
_cell.length_a   1.000
_cell.length_b   1.000
_cell.length_c   1.000
_cell.angle_alpha   90.00
_cell.angle_beta   90.00
_cell.angle_gamma   90.00
#
_symmetry.space_group_name_H-M   'P 1'
#
loop_
_entity.id
_entity.type
_entity.pdbx_description
1 polymer ?
#
loop_
_entity_poly.entity_id
_entity_poly.type
_entity_poly.pdbx_seq_one_letter_code
_entity_poly.pdbx_strand_id
1 'polypeptide(L)'
;LARLRRLNPGYGPERLHCHIDDPDVLARAKAEGRTRALCSAEKARPLLDGAIVLIGNAPLALARIARYVLEESARPALVVGMPVGFVNVVESKALLARCAVPQIALEGRRGGSALAVATLHAVMESA
;
A
#
# COMPACT_ATOMS: atom_id res chain seq x y z
N LEU A 1 -0.18 3.02 -10.84
CA LEU A 1 0.00 1.75 -11.56
C LEU A 1 0.54 1.96 -12.99
N ALA A 2 -0.06 2.88 -13.76
CA ALA A 2 0.40 3.18 -15.12
C ALA A 2 1.88 3.57 -15.16
N ARG A 3 2.34 4.37 -14.21
CA ARG A 3 3.75 4.77 -14.12
C ARG A 3 4.65 3.56 -13.83
N LEU A 4 4.24 2.69 -12.92
CA LEU A 4 4.99 1.47 -12.61
C LEU A 4 5.15 0.58 -13.84
N ARG A 5 4.06 0.36 -14.58
CA ARG A 5 4.09 -0.45 -15.80
C ARG A 5 5.01 0.14 -16.88
N ARG A 6 4.96 1.46 -17.05
CA ARG A 6 5.80 2.15 -18.04
C ARG A 6 7.29 2.04 -17.74
N LEU A 7 7.65 2.12 -16.46
CA LEU A 7 9.05 2.08 -16.04
C LEU A 7 9.58 0.65 -15.86
N ASN A 8 8.68 -0.32 -15.77
CA ASN A 8 9.03 -1.73 -15.60
C ASN A 8 8.26 -2.60 -16.60
N PRO A 9 8.60 -2.53 -17.91
CA PRO A 9 7.87 -3.26 -18.92
C PRO A 9 7.92 -4.79 -18.80
N GLY A 10 8.87 -5.32 -18.01
CA GLY A 10 8.96 -6.74 -17.70
C GLY A 10 7.95 -7.24 -16.67
N TYR A 11 7.19 -6.33 -16.03
CA TYR A 11 6.15 -6.70 -15.08
C TYR A 11 4.79 -6.75 -15.76
N GLY A 12 4.34 -7.95 -16.04
CA GLY A 12 3.01 -8.17 -16.58
C GLY A 12 1.90 -7.90 -15.54
N PRO A 13 0.64 -7.92 -16.01
CA PRO A 13 -0.53 -7.68 -15.13
C PRO A 13 -0.60 -8.63 -13.94
N GLU A 14 -0.08 -9.83 -14.08
CA GLU A 14 -0.07 -10.86 -13.04
C GLU A 14 0.85 -10.51 -11.86
N ARG A 15 1.75 -9.55 -12.02
CA ARG A 15 2.69 -9.11 -10.98
C ARG A 15 2.31 -7.79 -10.34
N LEU A 16 1.42 -7.02 -10.96
CA LEU A 16 1.03 -5.70 -10.51
C LEU A 16 -0.46 -5.68 -10.19
N HIS A 17 -0.78 -5.60 -8.90
CA HIS A 17 -2.14 -5.62 -8.40
C HIS A 17 -2.54 -4.25 -7.87
N CYS A 18 -3.68 -3.75 -8.32
CA CYS A 18 -4.30 -2.55 -7.78
C CYS A 18 -5.81 -2.70 -7.93
N HIS A 19 -6.53 -2.69 -6.82
CA HIS A 19 -7.96 -2.99 -6.79
C HIS A 19 -8.84 -1.74 -6.64
N ILE A 20 -8.24 -0.55 -6.69
CA ILE A 20 -8.93 0.70 -6.37
C ILE A 20 -10.13 0.98 -7.29
N ASP A 21 -10.08 0.51 -8.52
CA ASP A 21 -11.14 0.70 -9.52
C ASP A 21 -11.91 -0.60 -9.84
N ASP A 22 -11.68 -1.67 -9.09
CA ASP A 22 -12.40 -2.91 -9.30
C ASP A 22 -13.90 -2.72 -9.00
N PRO A 23 -14.82 -3.22 -9.84
CA PRO A 23 -16.27 -3.00 -9.66
C PRO A 23 -16.80 -3.46 -8.30
N ASP A 24 -16.32 -4.57 -7.78
CA ASP A 24 -16.72 -5.08 -6.46
C ASP A 24 -16.22 -4.18 -5.32
N VAL A 25 -15.03 -3.60 -5.46
CA VAL A 25 -14.47 -2.64 -4.49
C VAL A 25 -15.29 -1.36 -4.50
N LEU A 26 -15.63 -0.84 -5.69
CA LEU A 26 -16.45 0.37 -5.82
C LEU A 26 -17.83 0.16 -5.21
N ALA A 27 -18.48 -0.96 -5.50
CA ALA A 27 -19.80 -1.29 -4.98
C ALA A 27 -19.78 -1.43 -3.46
N ARG A 28 -18.78 -2.10 -2.92
CA ARG A 28 -18.63 -2.32 -1.48
C ARG A 28 -18.36 -1.02 -0.74
N ALA A 29 -17.49 -0.17 -1.27
CA ALA A 29 -17.20 1.13 -0.68
C ALA A 29 -18.44 2.00 -0.58
N LYS A 30 -19.25 2.02 -1.64
CA LYS A 30 -20.50 2.77 -1.68
C LYS A 30 -21.54 2.19 -0.71
N ALA A 31 -21.73 0.88 -0.70
CA ALA A 31 -22.72 0.21 0.14
C ALA A 31 -22.39 0.35 1.63
N GLU A 32 -21.13 0.30 2.02
CA GLU A 32 -20.69 0.35 3.40
C GLU A 32 -20.29 1.75 3.89
N GLY A 33 -20.31 2.76 3.02
CA GLY A 33 -19.89 4.12 3.36
C GLY A 33 -18.41 4.20 3.73
N ARG A 34 -17.56 3.39 3.09
CA ARG A 34 -16.13 3.29 3.37
C ARG A 34 -15.30 3.79 2.18
N THR A 35 -14.03 4.08 2.41
CA THR A 35 -13.16 4.52 1.32
C THR A 35 -12.82 3.34 0.39
N ARG A 36 -12.64 3.64 -0.90
CA ARG A 36 -12.20 2.65 -1.89
C ARG A 36 -10.83 2.06 -1.53
N ALA A 37 -9.94 2.91 -1.01
CA ALA A 37 -8.60 2.48 -0.62
C ALA A 37 -8.64 1.42 0.48
N LEU A 38 -9.50 1.60 1.48
CA LEU A 38 -9.67 0.63 2.56
C LEU A 38 -10.23 -0.70 2.04
N CYS A 39 -11.28 -0.65 1.22
CA CYS A 39 -11.87 -1.85 0.61
C CYS A 39 -10.87 -2.56 -0.33
N SER A 40 -10.05 -1.79 -1.03
CA SER A 40 -8.98 -2.30 -1.88
C SER A 40 -7.93 -3.06 -1.07
N ALA A 41 -7.52 -2.51 0.06
CA ALA A 41 -6.57 -3.17 0.96
C ALA A 41 -7.13 -4.49 1.51
N GLU A 42 -8.41 -4.52 1.85
CA GLU A 42 -9.07 -5.74 2.33
C GLU A 42 -9.15 -6.81 1.23
N LYS A 43 -9.45 -6.41 0.01
CA LYS A 43 -9.43 -7.34 -1.14
C LYS A 43 -8.04 -7.91 -1.39
N ALA A 44 -7.00 -7.14 -1.16
CA ALA A 44 -5.61 -7.57 -1.36
C ALA A 44 -5.09 -8.51 -0.26
N ARG A 45 -5.83 -8.72 0.83
CA ARG A 45 -5.36 -9.53 1.97
C ARG A 45 -4.75 -10.89 1.56
N PRO A 46 -5.37 -11.70 0.67
CA PRO A 46 -4.80 -12.98 0.29
C PRO A 46 -3.49 -12.89 -0.49
N LEU A 47 -3.14 -11.72 -1.01
CA LEU A 47 -1.95 -11.50 -1.83
C LEU A 47 -0.77 -10.92 -1.04
N LEU A 48 -0.95 -10.63 0.24
CA LEU A 48 0.05 -9.88 1.02
C LEU A 48 1.33 -10.65 1.30
N ASP A 49 1.25 -11.94 1.55
CA ASP A 49 2.44 -12.72 1.90
C ASP A 49 3.44 -12.76 0.73
N GLY A 50 4.65 -12.27 0.99
CA GLY A 50 5.71 -12.17 -0.03
C GLY A 50 5.56 -10.99 -0.98
N ALA A 51 4.54 -10.16 -0.83
CA ALA A 51 4.30 -9.02 -1.72
C ALA A 51 5.10 -7.79 -1.32
N ILE A 52 5.37 -6.93 -2.30
CA ILE A 52 5.79 -5.55 -2.06
C ILE A 52 4.53 -4.69 -2.08
N VAL A 53 4.24 -4.05 -0.96
CA VAL A 53 3.05 -3.22 -0.79
C VAL A 53 3.44 -1.74 -0.92
N LEU A 54 2.79 -1.04 -1.85
CA LEU A 54 3.01 0.39 -2.08
C LEU A 54 1.80 1.19 -1.65
N ILE A 55 1.98 2.07 -0.68
CA ILE A 55 0.93 3.01 -0.23
C ILE A 55 1.42 4.44 -0.44
N GLY A 56 0.76 5.16 -1.34
CA GLY A 56 1.18 6.51 -1.74
C GLY A 56 0.23 7.63 -1.37
N ASN A 57 -1.04 7.35 -1.08
CA ASN A 57 -2.04 8.40 -0.77
C ASN A 57 -3.26 7.82 -0.04
N ALA A 58 -3.06 6.79 0.77
CA ALA A 58 -4.17 6.11 1.42
C ALA A 58 -3.80 5.69 2.84
N PRO A 59 -3.87 6.61 3.82
CA PRO A 59 -3.49 6.28 5.20
C PRO A 59 -4.36 5.18 5.82
N LEU A 60 -5.65 5.11 5.48
CA LEU A 60 -6.52 4.04 5.98
C LEU A 60 -6.13 2.67 5.42
N ALA A 61 -5.69 2.62 4.16
CA ALA A 61 -5.18 1.38 3.58
C ALA A 61 -3.89 0.94 4.28
N LEU A 62 -2.98 1.87 4.55
CA LEU A 62 -1.75 1.57 5.28
C LEU A 62 -2.05 1.03 6.67
N ALA A 63 -2.97 1.65 7.40
CA ALA A 63 -3.38 1.20 8.72
C ALA A 63 -3.96 -0.23 8.67
N ARG A 64 -4.78 -0.52 7.65
CA ARG A 64 -5.35 -1.87 7.48
C ARG A 64 -4.27 -2.91 7.20
N ILE A 65 -3.32 -2.61 6.33
CA ILE A 65 -2.17 -3.49 6.06
C ILE A 65 -1.36 -3.74 7.33
N ALA A 66 -1.07 -2.70 8.09
CA ALA A 66 -0.35 -2.83 9.36
C ALA A 66 -1.10 -3.71 10.36
N ARG A 67 -2.41 -3.58 10.45
CA ARG A 67 -3.23 -4.45 11.31
C ARG A 67 -3.21 -5.90 10.87
N TYR A 68 -3.23 -6.17 9.57
CA TYR A 68 -3.09 -7.54 9.07
C TYR A 68 -1.75 -8.17 9.49
N VAL A 69 -0.67 -7.39 9.47
CA VAL A 69 0.64 -7.86 9.95
C VAL A 69 0.61 -8.13 11.45
N LEU A 70 0.08 -7.20 12.23
CA LEU A 70 0.09 -7.28 13.70
C LEU A 70 -0.88 -8.33 14.24
N GLU A 71 -2.08 -8.41 13.67
CA GLU A 71 -3.18 -9.22 14.22
C GLU A 71 -3.37 -10.56 13.51
N GLU A 72 -3.01 -10.66 12.23
CA GLU A 72 -3.25 -11.84 11.40
C GLU A 72 -1.99 -12.47 10.84
N SER A 73 -0.83 -12.02 11.30
CA SER A 73 0.47 -12.56 10.88
C SER A 73 0.75 -12.49 9.38
N ALA A 74 0.19 -11.50 8.67
CA ALA A 74 0.55 -11.26 7.28
C ALA A 74 2.04 -10.92 7.18
N ARG A 75 2.71 -11.40 6.13
CA ARG A 75 4.16 -11.26 5.95
C ARG A 75 4.51 -10.70 4.58
N PRO A 76 4.22 -9.44 4.29
CA PRO A 76 4.73 -8.81 3.08
C PRO A 76 6.26 -8.79 3.07
N ALA A 77 6.84 -8.87 1.88
CA ALA A 77 8.30 -8.81 1.73
C ALA A 77 8.84 -7.40 1.98
N LEU A 78 8.05 -6.38 1.68
CA LEU A 78 8.39 -4.98 1.90
C LEU A 78 7.11 -4.15 1.91
N VAL A 79 7.00 -3.19 2.81
CA VAL A 79 5.94 -2.17 2.80
C VAL A 79 6.57 -0.80 2.58
N VAL A 80 6.21 -0.16 1.49
CA VAL A 80 6.56 1.24 1.22
C VAL A 80 5.36 2.10 1.64
N GLY A 81 5.42 2.63 2.85
CA GLY A 81 4.33 3.37 3.48
C GLY A 81 4.57 4.87 3.43
N MET A 82 4.07 5.52 2.38
CA MET A 82 4.28 6.95 2.13
C MET A 82 2.97 7.73 1.94
N PRO A 83 1.97 7.56 2.81
CA PRO A 83 0.78 8.40 2.73
C PRO A 83 1.14 9.85 3.01
N VAL A 84 0.36 10.76 2.42
CA VAL A 84 0.56 12.21 2.54
C VAL A 84 -0.73 12.86 3.05
N GLY A 85 -0.61 13.95 3.81
CA GLY A 85 -1.73 14.72 4.31
C GLY A 85 -1.76 14.88 5.82
N PHE A 86 -2.94 15.22 6.35
CA PHE A 86 -3.10 15.54 7.77
C PHE A 86 -3.93 14.52 8.55
N VAL A 87 -4.88 13.85 7.90
CA VAL A 87 -5.81 12.94 8.56
C VAL A 87 -5.28 11.50 8.50
N ASN A 88 -5.09 10.89 9.66
CA ASN A 88 -4.65 9.50 9.81
C ASN A 88 -3.27 9.15 9.24
N VAL A 89 -2.52 10.12 8.74
CA VAL A 89 -1.21 9.87 8.11
C VAL A 89 -0.16 9.47 9.15
N VAL A 90 0.01 10.27 10.18
CA VAL A 90 0.99 10.00 11.24
C VAL A 90 0.61 8.73 12.01
N GLU A 91 -0.67 8.56 12.30
CA GLU A 91 -1.19 7.40 13.02
C GLU A 91 -0.97 6.10 12.24
N SER A 92 -1.21 6.11 10.92
CA SER A 92 -0.98 4.93 10.08
C SER A 92 0.50 4.56 9.98
N LYS A 93 1.37 5.56 9.90
CA LYS A 93 2.83 5.34 9.90
C LYS A 93 3.33 4.81 11.24
N ALA A 94 2.78 5.32 12.34
CA ALA A 94 3.11 4.82 13.67
C ALA A 94 2.70 3.37 13.85
N LEU A 95 1.55 2.99 13.30
CA LEU A 95 1.08 1.61 13.32
C LEU A 95 1.99 0.69 12.48
N LEU A 96 2.41 1.15 11.29
CA LEU A 96 3.37 0.43 10.47
C LEU A 96 4.70 0.23 11.19
N ALA A 97 5.19 1.24 11.91
CA ALA A 97 6.45 1.16 12.64
C ALA A 97 6.46 0.05 13.70
N ARG A 98 5.29 -0.38 14.18
CA ARG A 98 5.15 -1.50 15.12
C ARG A 98 5.26 -2.86 14.45
N CYS A 99 5.18 -2.92 13.13
CA CYS A 99 5.22 -4.17 12.38
C CYS A 99 6.66 -4.66 12.20
N ALA A 100 6.89 -5.95 12.43
CA ALA A 100 8.20 -6.58 12.26
C ALA A 100 8.40 -7.07 10.81
N VAL A 101 8.18 -6.18 9.84
CA VAL A 101 8.37 -6.46 8.40
C VAL A 101 9.31 -5.40 7.81
N PRO A 102 10.05 -5.71 6.75
CA PRO A 102 10.84 -4.71 6.04
C PRO A 102 9.94 -3.57 5.58
N GLN A 103 10.34 -2.34 5.86
CA GLN A 103 9.51 -1.19 5.56
C GLN A 103 10.34 0.06 5.27
N ILE A 104 9.81 0.91 4.41
CA ILE A 104 10.33 2.24 4.11
C ILE A 104 9.18 3.22 4.28
N ALA A 105 9.37 4.22 5.12
CA ALA A 105 8.39 5.26 5.36
C ALA A 105 9.09 6.61 5.50
N LEU A 106 8.38 7.67 5.11
CA LEU A 106 8.86 9.03 5.32
C LEU A 106 8.19 9.58 6.56
N GLU A 107 8.98 10.08 7.51
CA GLU A 107 8.44 10.62 8.76
C GLU A 107 7.52 11.83 8.52
N GLY A 108 6.57 12.01 9.42
CA GLY A 108 5.63 13.13 9.39
C GLY A 108 4.52 12.95 8.38
N ARG A 109 4.11 14.06 7.77
CA ARG A 109 2.96 14.12 6.85
C ARG A 109 3.34 14.09 5.38
N ARG A 110 4.62 13.95 5.08
CA ARG A 110 5.13 13.92 3.71
C ARG A 110 4.98 12.54 3.07
N GLY A 111 4.84 12.52 1.77
CA GLY A 111 4.74 11.27 1.02
C GLY A 111 4.14 11.51 -0.36
N GLY A 112 3.29 10.58 -0.78
CA GLY A 112 2.57 10.64 -2.04
C GLY A 112 2.90 9.51 -2.98
N SER A 113 2.05 9.30 -3.97
CA SER A 113 2.17 8.20 -4.92
C SER A 113 3.44 8.28 -5.78
N ALA A 114 3.82 9.49 -6.21
CA ALA A 114 5.04 9.68 -7.00
C ALA A 114 6.29 9.30 -6.21
N LEU A 115 6.35 9.69 -4.94
CA LEU A 115 7.47 9.37 -4.06
C LEU A 115 7.52 7.88 -3.74
N ALA A 116 6.39 7.24 -3.51
CA ALA A 116 6.31 5.80 -3.27
C ALA A 116 6.85 5.01 -4.47
N VAL A 117 6.45 5.38 -5.68
CA VAL A 117 6.94 4.76 -6.92
C VAL A 117 8.44 4.98 -7.10
N ALA A 118 8.94 6.20 -6.87
CA ALA A 118 10.37 6.51 -6.96
C ALA A 118 11.18 5.68 -5.96
N THR A 119 10.67 5.52 -4.75
CA THR A 119 11.31 4.71 -3.72
C THR A 119 11.41 3.24 -4.13
N LEU A 120 10.33 2.69 -4.68
CA LEU A 120 10.36 1.32 -5.19
C LEU A 120 11.40 1.14 -6.29
N HIS A 121 11.49 2.09 -7.23
CA HIS A 121 12.51 2.06 -8.28
C HIS A 121 13.92 2.05 -7.72
N ALA A 122 14.19 2.90 -6.73
CA ALA A 122 15.49 2.94 -6.08
C ALA A 122 15.85 1.60 -5.43
N VAL A 123 14.89 0.96 -4.78
CA VAL A 123 15.07 -0.36 -4.17
C VAL A 123 15.37 -1.42 -5.24
N MET A 124 14.64 -1.41 -6.34
CA MET A 124 14.82 -2.37 -7.44
C MET A 124 16.16 -2.21 -8.14
N GLU A 125 16.61 -0.97 -8.33
CA GLU A 125 17.93 -0.68 -8.93
C GLU A 125 19.08 -1.06 -8.02
N SER A 126 18.87 -1.08 -6.70
CA SER A 126 19.90 -1.43 -5.70
C SER A 126 20.06 -2.94 -5.51
N ALA A 127 19.12 -3.72 -6.01
CA ALA A 127 19.08 -5.17 -5.79
C ALA A 127 20.02 -5.95 -6.70
#